data_8722aee3c278768f799c64f92767b973
#
_entry.id   8722aee3c278768f799c64f92767b973
#
_cell.length_a   1.000
_cell.length_b   1.000
_cell.length_c   1.000
_cell.angle_alpha   90.00
_cell.angle_beta   90.00
_cell.angle_gamma   90.00
#
_symmetry.space_group_name_H-M   'P 1'
#
loop_
_entity.id
_entity.type
_entity.pdbx_description
1 polymer ?
#
loop_
_entity_poly.entity_id
_entity_poly.type
_entity_poly.pdbx_seq_one_letter_code
_entity_poly.pdbx_strand_id
1 'polypeptide(L)'
;MGTSTPVMRRVHSGDDPAACVSLDVFDMGSDLGAFGIHRAARPPAAEPRPWGTEGYRSGTIAAAWKGAVSVHGEADDERPELVAMLERLVEEACARVPGEVALPAVLDPLPKGGLVPLSERVVPRDLLGHSFLPGGVLADYELDGLRSELFLCDL
;
A
#
# COMPACT_ATOMS: atom_id res chain seq x y z
N MET A 1 11.27 4.44 -15.27
CA MET A 1 11.11 3.40 -14.23
C MET A 1 12.09 3.71 -13.11
N GLY A 2 11.56 4.14 -11.97
CA GLY A 2 12.38 4.33 -10.79
C GLY A 2 12.79 2.98 -10.19
N THR A 3 14.08 2.73 -10.03
CA THR A 3 14.58 1.68 -9.17
C THR A 3 14.25 2.08 -7.74
N SER A 4 13.34 1.36 -7.08
CA SER A 4 13.12 1.54 -5.65
C SER A 4 14.40 1.15 -4.91
N THR A 5 14.97 2.08 -4.15
CA THR A 5 16.10 1.77 -3.27
C THR A 5 15.54 1.46 -1.88
N PRO A 6 15.55 0.22 -1.43
CA PRO A 6 15.09 -0.09 -0.09
C PRO A 6 16.08 0.45 0.95
N VAL A 7 15.56 1.18 1.92
CA VAL A 7 16.30 1.50 3.13
C VAL A 7 15.80 0.55 4.22
N MET A 8 16.50 -0.55 4.39
CA MET A 8 16.17 -1.52 5.43
C MET A 8 16.73 -1.05 6.78
N ARG A 9 15.87 -0.95 7.77
CA ARG A 9 16.27 -0.69 9.14
C ARG A 9 15.66 -1.73 10.07
N ARG A 10 16.53 -2.55 10.66
CA ARG A 10 16.13 -3.54 11.63
C ARG A 10 16.23 -2.94 13.04
N VAL A 11 15.14 -2.99 13.80
CA VAL A 11 15.09 -2.50 15.18
C VAL A 11 14.77 -3.66 16.10
N HIS A 12 15.61 -3.86 17.12
CA HIS A 12 15.41 -4.89 18.14
C HIS A 12 14.57 -4.33 19.29
N SER A 13 13.65 -5.14 19.80
CA SER A 13 12.85 -4.79 20.97
C SER A 13 13.51 -5.24 22.26
N GLY A 14 13.76 -4.27 23.17
CA GLY A 14 14.02 -4.52 24.59
C GLY A 14 15.13 -5.52 24.90
N ASP A 15 14.90 -6.31 25.98
CA ASP A 15 15.88 -7.21 26.57
C ASP A 15 15.99 -8.58 25.86
N ASP A 16 15.15 -8.85 24.85
CA ASP A 16 15.16 -10.11 24.09
C ASP A 16 15.78 -9.90 22.70
N PRO A 17 17.07 -10.32 22.51
CA PRO A 17 17.72 -10.18 21.21
C PRO A 17 17.12 -11.10 20.11
N ALA A 18 16.26 -12.06 20.48
CA ALA A 18 15.57 -12.93 19.55
C ALA A 18 14.26 -12.29 19.02
N ALA A 19 13.75 -11.27 19.70
CA ALA A 19 12.52 -10.58 19.30
C ALA A 19 12.84 -9.33 18.48
N CYS A 20 12.46 -9.34 17.22
CA CYS A 20 12.82 -8.30 16.26
C CYS A 20 11.59 -7.75 15.53
N VAL A 21 11.62 -6.46 15.28
CA VAL A 21 10.74 -5.79 14.30
C VAL A 21 11.61 -5.26 13.18
N SER A 22 11.32 -5.62 11.96
CA SER A 22 11.97 -5.08 10.77
C SER A 22 11.10 -4.03 10.10
N LEU A 23 11.72 -3.02 9.54
CA LEU A 23 11.06 -1.94 8.83
C LEU A 23 11.78 -1.69 7.51
N ASP A 24 11.03 -1.75 6.42
CA ASP A 24 11.51 -1.45 5.08
C ASP A 24 10.82 -0.19 4.57
N VAL A 25 11.59 0.71 4.01
CA VAL A 25 11.10 1.95 3.41
C VAL A 25 11.53 1.98 1.95
N PHE A 26 10.56 2.09 1.06
CA PHE A 26 10.77 2.06 -0.39
C PHE A 26 10.35 3.38 -1.03
N ASP A 27 11.26 4.03 -1.73
CA ASP A 27 10.90 5.09 -2.65
C ASP A 27 10.47 4.47 -3.98
N MET A 28 9.20 4.60 -4.29
CA MET A 28 8.59 4.01 -5.48
C MET A 28 8.64 4.95 -6.69
N GLY A 29 9.23 6.13 -6.55
CA GLY A 29 9.39 7.11 -7.62
C GLY A 29 8.15 7.92 -7.99
N SER A 30 6.96 7.46 -7.57
CA SER A 30 5.69 8.15 -7.79
C SER A 30 4.65 7.72 -6.76
N ASP A 31 3.63 8.55 -6.59
CA ASP A 31 2.47 8.23 -5.74
C ASP A 31 1.68 7.03 -6.29
N LEU A 32 1.57 6.91 -7.60
CA LEU A 32 0.94 5.76 -8.25
C LEU A 32 1.70 4.47 -7.98
N GLY A 33 3.04 4.52 -8.00
CA GLY A 33 3.89 3.38 -7.65
C GLY A 33 3.70 2.95 -6.19
N ALA A 34 3.70 3.88 -5.25
CA ALA A 34 3.49 3.62 -3.83
C ALA A 34 2.07 3.07 -3.57
N PHE A 35 1.06 3.69 -4.14
CA PHE A 35 -0.32 3.21 -4.10
C PHE A 35 -0.46 1.78 -4.65
N GLY A 36 0.12 1.52 -5.82
CA GLY A 36 0.03 0.23 -6.49
C GLY A 36 0.63 -0.91 -5.67
N ILE A 37 1.83 -0.73 -5.13
CA ILE A 37 2.48 -1.77 -4.30
C ILE A 37 1.73 -1.99 -2.98
N HIS A 38 1.25 -0.92 -2.37
CA HIS A 38 0.48 -1.01 -1.13
C HIS A 38 -0.82 -1.80 -1.33
N ARG A 39 -1.57 -1.48 -2.38
CA ARG A 39 -2.84 -2.16 -2.70
C ARG A 39 -2.63 -3.62 -3.11
N ALA A 40 -1.58 -3.92 -3.88
CA ALA A 40 -1.24 -5.29 -4.28
C ALA A 40 -0.83 -6.16 -3.08
N ALA A 41 -0.12 -5.60 -2.11
CA ALA A 41 0.36 -6.33 -0.94
C ALA A 41 -0.68 -6.48 0.18
N ARG A 42 -1.76 -5.69 0.16
CA ARG A 42 -2.74 -5.66 1.24
C ARG A 42 -3.56 -6.94 1.29
N PRO A 43 -3.54 -7.68 2.41
CA PRO A 43 -4.43 -8.84 2.59
C PRO A 43 -5.91 -8.43 2.67
N PRO A 44 -6.85 -9.27 2.19
CA PRO A 44 -8.29 -8.96 2.23
C PRO A 44 -8.83 -8.69 3.63
N ALA A 45 -8.30 -9.37 4.65
CA ALA A 45 -8.72 -9.23 6.05
C ALA A 45 -7.90 -8.21 6.84
N ALA A 46 -7.08 -7.39 6.17
CA ALA A 46 -6.27 -6.39 6.83
C ALA A 46 -7.12 -5.33 7.54
N GLU A 47 -6.74 -4.98 8.74
CA GLU A 47 -7.37 -3.94 9.53
C GLU A 47 -6.85 -2.56 9.09
N PRO A 48 -7.74 -1.61 8.71
CA PRO A 48 -7.31 -0.26 8.36
C PRO A 48 -6.63 0.46 9.51
N ARG A 49 -5.63 1.28 9.20
CA ARG A 49 -4.96 2.18 10.13
C ARG A 49 -4.84 3.58 9.53
N PRO A 50 -4.98 4.64 10.35
CA PRO A 50 -4.95 6.02 9.88
C PRO A 50 -3.51 6.54 9.72
N TRP A 51 -2.67 5.80 9.02
CA TRP A 51 -1.27 6.15 8.78
C TRP A 51 -1.04 6.58 7.34
N GLY A 52 -0.44 7.75 7.15
CA GLY A 52 -0.18 8.29 5.82
C GLY A 52 -1.46 8.48 5.01
N THR A 53 -1.41 8.15 3.73
CA THR A 53 -2.59 8.16 2.86
C THR A 53 -3.47 6.95 3.13
N GLU A 54 -2.86 5.79 3.27
CA GLU A 54 -3.51 4.54 3.66
C GLU A 54 -2.54 3.71 4.50
N GLY A 55 -3.07 3.05 5.51
CA GLY A 55 -2.32 2.10 6.33
C GLY A 55 -3.16 0.89 6.69
N TYR A 56 -2.49 -0.21 7.01
CA TYR A 56 -3.14 -1.41 7.51
C TYR A 56 -2.23 -2.21 8.44
N ARG A 57 -2.86 -3.07 9.23
CA ARG A 57 -2.21 -4.14 9.99
C ARG A 57 -2.87 -5.48 9.65
N SER A 58 -2.08 -6.51 9.54
CA SER A 58 -2.55 -7.89 9.38
C SER A 58 -1.59 -8.83 10.09
N GLY A 59 -2.02 -9.37 11.24
CA GLY A 59 -1.17 -10.23 12.06
C GLY A 59 0.12 -9.52 12.48
N THR A 60 1.27 -10.04 12.05
CA THR A 60 2.60 -9.50 12.33
C THR A 60 3.09 -8.49 11.28
N ILE A 61 2.25 -8.11 10.33
CA ILE A 61 2.60 -7.19 9.25
C ILE A 61 1.84 -5.87 9.44
N ALA A 62 2.52 -4.77 9.21
CA ALA A 62 1.93 -3.44 9.12
C ALA A 62 2.54 -2.68 7.96
N ALA A 63 1.73 -1.92 7.25
CA ALA A 63 2.20 -1.14 6.12
C ALA A 63 1.43 0.17 6.00
N ALA A 64 2.06 1.15 5.39
CA ALA A 64 1.47 2.45 5.06
C ALA A 64 2.17 3.04 3.85
N TRP A 65 1.53 4.00 3.20
CA TRP A 65 2.17 4.78 2.14
C TRP A 65 1.76 6.24 2.19
N LYS A 66 2.61 7.09 1.67
CA LYS A 66 2.38 8.53 1.53
C LYS A 66 3.30 9.09 0.45
N GLY A 67 2.76 9.95 -0.41
CA GLY A 67 3.53 10.45 -1.54
C GLY A 67 4.09 9.31 -2.39
N ALA A 68 5.37 9.34 -2.70
CA ALA A 68 6.05 8.30 -3.49
C ALA A 68 6.62 7.15 -2.64
N VAL A 69 6.38 7.12 -1.33
CA VAL A 69 7.06 6.20 -0.41
C VAL A 69 6.09 5.20 0.20
N SER A 70 6.49 3.94 0.18
CA SER A 70 5.83 2.82 0.87
C SER A 70 6.66 2.39 2.07
N VAL A 71 5.99 2.17 3.20
CA VAL A 71 6.59 1.70 4.45
C VAL A 71 5.98 0.35 4.78
N HIS A 72 6.82 -0.63 5.00
CA HIS A 72 6.41 -2.00 5.34
C HIS A 72 7.17 -2.48 6.56
N GLY A 73 6.46 -3.01 7.53
CA GLY A 73 7.05 -3.55 8.76
C GLY A 73 6.57 -4.95 9.05
N GLU A 74 7.42 -5.71 9.72
CA GLU A 74 7.11 -7.07 10.16
C GLU A 74 7.70 -7.33 11.54
N ALA A 75 6.90 -7.95 12.42
CA ALA A 75 7.32 -8.45 13.72
C ALA A 75 7.60 -9.95 13.65
N ASP A 76 8.55 -10.43 14.42
CA ASP A 76 8.92 -11.86 14.44
C ASP A 76 7.79 -12.75 14.97
N ASP A 77 6.96 -12.24 15.86
CA ASP A 77 5.81 -12.95 16.41
C ASP A 77 4.67 -12.01 16.83
N GLU A 78 3.56 -12.57 17.28
CA GLU A 78 2.33 -11.84 17.63
C GLU A 78 2.31 -11.33 19.09
N ARG A 79 3.42 -11.31 19.79
CA ARG A 79 3.47 -10.72 21.13
C ARG A 79 2.94 -9.28 21.11
N PRO A 80 2.04 -8.91 22.03
CA PRO A 80 1.42 -7.58 22.01
C PRO A 80 2.43 -6.44 22.01
N GLU A 81 3.54 -6.55 22.72
CA GLU A 81 4.59 -5.54 22.78
C GLU A 81 5.33 -5.38 21.44
N LEU A 82 5.56 -6.47 20.70
CA LEU A 82 6.15 -6.41 19.36
C LEU A 82 5.20 -5.82 18.35
N VAL A 83 3.94 -6.21 18.39
CA VAL A 83 2.92 -5.65 17.51
C VAL A 83 2.72 -4.15 17.78
N ALA A 84 2.70 -3.72 19.03
CA ALA A 84 2.60 -2.32 19.39
C ALA A 84 3.83 -1.52 18.91
N MET A 85 5.02 -2.08 19.02
CA MET A 85 6.24 -1.47 18.48
C MET A 85 6.19 -1.37 16.96
N LEU A 86 5.76 -2.44 16.28
CA LEU A 86 5.60 -2.47 14.83
C LEU A 86 4.67 -1.35 14.35
N GLU A 87 3.49 -1.24 14.94
CA GLU A 87 2.51 -0.21 14.57
C GLU A 87 3.07 1.19 14.78
N ARG A 88 3.72 1.43 15.92
CA ARG A 88 4.34 2.71 16.22
C ARG A 88 5.46 3.07 15.24
N LEU A 89 6.31 2.12 14.88
CA LEU A 89 7.41 2.36 13.93
C LEU A 89 6.89 2.68 12.54
N VAL A 90 5.87 1.97 12.06
CA VAL A 90 5.26 2.23 10.75
C VAL A 90 4.59 3.60 10.74
N GLU A 91 3.83 3.94 11.79
CA GLU A 91 3.17 5.24 11.92
C GLU A 91 4.19 6.39 11.92
N GLU A 92 5.23 6.31 12.78
CA GLU A 92 6.26 7.35 12.87
C GLU A 92 7.08 7.48 11.60
N ALA A 93 7.44 6.37 10.96
CA ALA A 93 8.17 6.40 9.70
C ALA A 93 7.34 7.05 8.60
N CYS A 94 6.06 6.68 8.50
CA CYS A 94 5.15 7.25 7.51
C CYS A 94 4.89 8.75 7.76
N ALA A 95 4.79 9.18 9.01
CA ALA A 95 4.60 10.59 9.36
C ALA A 95 5.77 11.47 8.91
N ARG A 96 6.98 10.92 8.85
CA ARG A 96 8.19 11.62 8.40
C ARG A 96 8.41 11.61 6.90
N VAL A 97 7.65 10.82 6.17
CA VAL A 97 7.71 10.80 4.70
C VAL A 97 7.19 12.13 4.15
N PRO A 98 7.94 12.76 3.21
CA PRO A 98 7.44 13.95 2.53
C PRO A 98 6.29 13.63 1.58
N GLY A 99 5.48 14.61 1.26
CA GLY A 99 4.37 14.49 0.32
C GLY A 99 3.01 14.72 0.98
N GLU A 100 2.00 14.73 0.15
CA GLU A 100 0.62 14.97 0.57
C GLU A 100 -0.11 13.66 0.90
N VAL A 101 -1.04 13.74 1.83
CA VAL A 101 -1.99 12.66 2.13
C VAL A 101 -3.12 12.75 1.10
N ALA A 102 -2.91 12.18 -0.06
CA ALA A 102 -3.86 12.18 -1.17
C ALA A 102 -3.70 10.93 -2.02
N LEU A 103 -4.82 10.45 -2.56
CA LEU A 103 -4.82 9.39 -3.58
C LEU A 103 -4.24 9.93 -4.90
N PRO A 104 -3.64 9.06 -5.75
CA PRO A 104 -3.16 9.49 -7.05
C PRO A 104 -4.25 10.12 -7.91
N ALA A 105 -3.95 11.25 -8.54
CA ALA A 105 -4.92 12.00 -9.35
C ALA A 105 -5.44 11.20 -10.56
N VAL A 106 -4.71 10.19 -11.01
CA VAL A 106 -5.15 9.29 -12.09
C VAL A 106 -6.45 8.53 -11.73
N LEU A 107 -6.77 8.43 -10.44
CA LEU A 107 -8.00 7.79 -9.97
C LEU A 107 -9.23 8.73 -10.02
N ASP A 108 -9.03 10.03 -10.18
CA ASP A 108 -10.12 11.02 -10.14
C ASP A 108 -11.21 10.77 -11.18
N PRO A 109 -10.90 10.33 -12.43
CA PRO A 109 -11.94 10.04 -13.43
C PRO A 109 -12.82 8.84 -13.10
N LEU A 110 -12.44 7.99 -12.15
CA LEU A 110 -13.24 6.82 -11.78
C LEU A 110 -14.58 7.26 -11.16
N PRO A 111 -15.72 6.77 -11.68
CA PRO A 111 -17.01 7.02 -11.06
C PRO A 111 -17.03 6.55 -9.59
N LYS A 112 -17.69 7.31 -8.73
CA LYS A 112 -17.77 6.96 -7.30
C LYS A 112 -18.96 6.05 -6.99
N GLY A 113 -20.05 6.16 -7.74
CA GLY A 113 -21.24 5.33 -7.55
C GLY A 113 -20.98 3.88 -7.93
N GLY A 114 -21.25 2.97 -7.00
CA GLY A 114 -21.06 1.54 -7.22
C GLY A 114 -19.62 1.04 -7.12
N LEU A 115 -18.65 1.91 -6.88
CA LEU A 115 -17.26 1.50 -6.68
C LEU A 115 -17.14 0.61 -5.46
N VAL A 116 -16.57 -0.58 -5.66
CA VAL A 116 -16.27 -1.49 -4.56
C VAL A 116 -15.09 -0.92 -3.77
N PRO A 117 -15.22 -0.72 -2.45
CA PRO A 117 -14.16 -0.12 -1.65
C PRO A 117 -12.84 -0.90 -1.76
N LEU A 118 -11.74 -0.18 -1.93
CA LEU A 118 -10.39 -0.72 -2.02
C LEU A 118 -10.16 -1.68 -3.20
N SER A 119 -11.00 -1.64 -4.21
CA SER A 119 -10.85 -2.48 -5.41
C SER A 119 -9.92 -1.90 -6.47
N GLU A 120 -9.57 -0.63 -6.37
CA GLU A 120 -8.66 0.00 -7.32
C GLU A 120 -7.27 -0.64 -7.24
N ARG A 121 -6.75 -1.02 -8.38
CA ARG A 121 -5.43 -1.65 -8.53
C ARG A 121 -4.70 -1.12 -9.75
N VAL A 122 -3.39 -1.14 -9.66
CA VAL A 122 -2.50 -0.66 -10.73
C VAL A 122 -1.93 -1.85 -11.48
N VAL A 123 -2.03 -1.79 -12.80
CA VAL A 123 -1.37 -2.75 -13.71
C VAL A 123 -0.26 -1.99 -14.44
N PRO A 124 1.02 -2.32 -14.19
CA PRO A 124 2.12 -1.52 -14.72
C PRO A 124 2.28 -1.61 -16.24
N ARG A 125 1.82 -2.70 -16.87
CA ARG A 125 1.87 -2.92 -18.33
C ARG A 125 0.94 -4.04 -18.75
N ASP A 126 0.72 -4.17 -20.05
CA ASP A 126 -0.11 -5.25 -20.64
C ASP A 126 -1.49 -5.32 -19.98
N LEU A 127 -2.16 -4.18 -19.92
CA LEU A 127 -3.49 -4.07 -19.33
C LEU A 127 -4.44 -5.08 -19.97
N LEU A 128 -5.21 -5.79 -19.14
CA LEU A 128 -6.10 -6.88 -19.55
C LEU A 128 -5.40 -8.02 -20.31
N GLY A 129 -4.09 -8.18 -20.15
CA GLY A 129 -3.31 -9.20 -20.82
C GLY A 129 -2.97 -8.90 -22.29
N HIS A 130 -3.20 -7.67 -22.74
CA HIS A 130 -2.92 -7.25 -24.11
C HIS A 130 -1.60 -6.48 -24.19
N SER A 131 -0.62 -7.01 -24.90
CA SER A 131 0.71 -6.42 -25.05
C SER A 131 0.73 -5.04 -25.76
N PHE A 132 -0.33 -4.72 -26.50
CA PHE A 132 -0.50 -3.40 -27.15
C PHE A 132 -1.07 -2.33 -26.25
N LEU A 133 -1.58 -2.70 -25.05
CA LEU A 133 -2.06 -1.75 -24.08
C LEU A 133 -0.96 -1.39 -23.09
N PRO A 134 -0.81 -0.09 -22.76
CA PRO A 134 0.06 0.31 -21.67
C PRO A 134 -0.49 -0.19 -20.33
N GLY A 135 0.18 0.13 -19.25
CA GLY A 135 -0.37 -0.02 -17.92
C GLY A 135 -1.56 0.90 -17.68
N GLY A 136 -2.26 0.65 -16.60
CA GLY A 136 -3.44 1.43 -16.25
C GLY A 136 -3.95 1.10 -14.85
N VAL A 137 -5.14 1.57 -14.58
CA VAL A 137 -5.86 1.34 -13.33
C VAL A 137 -7.11 0.54 -13.59
N LEU A 138 -7.36 -0.45 -12.76
CA LEU A 138 -8.58 -1.26 -12.74
C LEU A 138 -9.36 -0.97 -11.47
N ALA A 139 -10.68 -0.97 -11.54
CA ALA A 139 -11.55 -0.87 -10.38
C ALA A 139 -12.79 -1.73 -10.57
N ASP A 140 -13.27 -2.34 -9.50
CA ASP A 140 -14.47 -3.16 -9.51
C ASP A 140 -15.69 -2.33 -9.11
N TYR A 141 -16.80 -2.59 -9.75
CA TYR A 141 -18.10 -1.95 -9.51
C TYR A 141 -19.18 -2.96 -9.24
N GLU A 142 -20.09 -2.60 -8.37
CA GLU A 142 -21.32 -3.35 -8.13
C GLU A 142 -22.51 -2.39 -8.18
N LEU A 143 -23.38 -2.63 -9.17
CA LEU A 143 -24.58 -1.82 -9.42
C LEU A 143 -25.75 -2.77 -9.63
N ASP A 144 -26.82 -2.61 -8.85
CA ASP A 144 -28.04 -3.41 -8.95
C ASP A 144 -27.80 -4.93 -8.94
N GLY A 145 -26.81 -5.38 -8.16
CA GLY A 145 -26.42 -6.78 -8.07
C GLY A 145 -25.56 -7.29 -9.23
N LEU A 146 -25.20 -6.43 -10.16
CA LEU A 146 -24.31 -6.74 -11.26
C LEU A 146 -22.88 -6.28 -10.93
N ARG A 147 -21.91 -7.16 -11.17
CA ARG A 147 -20.49 -6.85 -11.04
C ARG A 147 -19.90 -6.48 -12.38
N SER A 148 -19.08 -5.45 -12.41
CA SER A 148 -18.33 -5.03 -13.56
C SER A 148 -16.95 -4.56 -13.17
N GLU A 149 -16.06 -4.53 -14.14
CA GLU A 149 -14.70 -4.01 -13.99
C GLU A 149 -14.52 -2.84 -14.96
N LEU A 150 -13.99 -1.75 -14.47
CA LEU A 150 -13.65 -0.58 -15.27
C LEU A 150 -12.14 -0.41 -15.30
N PHE A 151 -11.60 -0.07 -16.44
CA PHE A 151 -10.17 0.24 -16.57
C PHE A 151 -9.96 1.63 -17.17
N LEU A 152 -8.85 2.24 -16.76
CA LEU A 152 -8.36 3.50 -17.31
C LEU A 152 -6.92 3.28 -17.80
N CYS A 153 -6.64 3.71 -19.02
CA CYS A 153 -5.27 3.75 -19.55
C CYS A 153 -5.09 4.97 -20.44
N ASP A 154 -3.87 5.47 -20.51
CA ASP A 154 -3.46 6.48 -21.48
C ASP A 154 -2.88 5.79 -22.71
N LEU A 155 -3.40 6.14 -23.87
CA LEU A 155 -2.94 5.62 -25.17
C LEU A 155 -2.00 6.61 -25.85
#